data_1335f97511e0f2bcbe58cd8913af12a5
#
_entry.id   1335f97511e0f2bcbe58cd8913af12a5
#
_cell.length_a   1.000
_cell.length_b   1.000
_cell.length_c   1.000
_cell.angle_alpha   90.00
_cell.angle_beta   90.00
_cell.angle_gamma   90.00
#
_symmetry.space_group_name_H-M   'P 1'
#
loop_
_entity.id
_entity.type
_entity.pdbx_description
1 polymer ?
#
loop_
_entity_poly.entity_id
_entity_poly.type
_entity_poly.pdbx_seq_one_letter_code
_entity_poly.pdbx_strand_id
1 'polypeptide(L)'
;KLNFIDFAGSTVVHSVGGWIGLAGAIMLGPRIGKFGREGMVNPILGHNMSISVLGMFILWFGWFGFNPGSTGVIKDGSFAIIAFTTNMAAVAGGSAAMLTSWIFFRRPDISMVVNGVLGGLVAITAPCNNVSGVSAVAIGATAGVVVVFSVILLDKLHIDDPVGAVSVHGVCGLWGT
;
A
#
# COMPACT_ATOMS: atom_id res chain seq x y z
N LYS A 1 -19.92 3.10 -22.02
CA LYS A 1 -19.52 2.38 -20.78
C LYS A 1 -18.00 2.24 -20.83
N LEU A 2 -17.29 2.65 -19.78
CA LEU A 2 -15.82 2.69 -19.75
C LEU A 2 -15.17 1.33 -19.48
N ASN A 3 -15.92 0.23 -19.39
CA ASN A 3 -15.46 -1.12 -19.03
C ASN A 3 -14.48 -1.11 -17.81
N PHE A 4 -14.81 -0.30 -16.83
CA PHE A 4 -14.03 -0.18 -15.60
C PHE A 4 -14.05 -1.49 -14.82
N ILE A 5 -12.89 -2.01 -14.47
CA ILE A 5 -12.73 -3.24 -13.71
C ILE A 5 -12.06 -2.90 -12.38
N ASP A 6 -12.71 -3.23 -11.30
CA ASP A 6 -12.18 -3.14 -9.93
C ASP A 6 -12.57 -4.43 -9.19
N PHE A 7 -11.85 -5.53 -9.51
CA PHE A 7 -12.29 -6.89 -9.16
C PHE A 7 -12.51 -7.07 -7.66
N ALA A 8 -11.54 -6.72 -6.84
CA ALA A 8 -11.65 -6.86 -5.39
C ALA A 8 -11.65 -5.52 -4.64
N GLY A 9 -11.50 -4.38 -5.32
CA GLY A 9 -11.75 -3.08 -4.72
C GLY A 9 -10.54 -2.19 -4.46
N SER A 10 -9.57 -2.07 -5.40
CA SER A 10 -8.53 -1.04 -5.29
C SER A 10 -9.13 0.36 -5.18
N THR A 11 -10.21 0.64 -5.95
CA THR A 11 -10.91 1.92 -5.90
C THR A 11 -11.97 1.94 -4.82
N VAL A 12 -12.99 1.06 -4.94
CA VAL A 12 -14.20 1.19 -4.10
C VAL A 12 -13.96 0.92 -2.63
N VAL A 13 -12.89 0.20 -2.27
CA VAL A 13 -12.52 -0.05 -0.88
C VAL A 13 -11.33 0.81 -0.49
N HIS A 14 -10.18 0.58 -1.17
CA HIS A 14 -8.91 1.16 -0.72
C HIS A 14 -8.80 2.64 -1.06
N SER A 15 -9.02 3.03 -2.31
CA SER A 15 -8.86 4.43 -2.71
C SER A 15 -9.88 5.33 -2.02
N VAL A 16 -11.15 4.91 -1.96
CA VAL A 16 -12.19 5.63 -1.22
C VAL A 16 -11.81 5.77 0.26
N GLY A 17 -11.40 4.66 0.92
CA GLY A 17 -10.97 4.69 2.32
C GLY A 17 -9.75 5.58 2.55
N GLY A 18 -8.77 5.53 1.65
CA GLY A 18 -7.56 6.36 1.72
C GLY A 18 -7.84 7.86 1.59
N TRP A 19 -8.72 8.28 0.68
CA TRP A 19 -9.10 9.70 0.52
C TRP A 19 -9.97 10.21 1.66
N ILE A 20 -10.85 9.38 2.22
CA ILE A 20 -11.57 9.71 3.45
C ILE A 20 -10.58 9.86 4.61
N GLY A 21 -9.57 8.97 4.69
CA GLY A 21 -8.48 9.07 5.66
C GLY A 21 -7.68 10.36 5.52
N LEU A 22 -7.42 10.82 4.29
CA LEU A 22 -6.78 12.11 4.02
C LEU A 22 -7.62 13.28 4.55
N ALA A 23 -8.91 13.28 4.26
CA ALA A 23 -9.81 14.32 4.78
C ALA A 23 -9.79 14.34 6.32
N GLY A 24 -9.84 13.16 6.96
CA GLY A 24 -9.70 13.04 8.41
C GLY A 24 -8.37 13.57 8.94
N ALA A 25 -7.25 13.23 8.30
CA ALA A 25 -5.92 13.70 8.70
C ALA A 25 -5.79 15.23 8.60
N ILE A 26 -6.34 15.82 7.54
CA ILE A 26 -6.36 17.29 7.37
C ILE A 26 -7.23 17.97 8.45
N MET A 27 -8.40 17.41 8.75
CA MET A 27 -9.33 17.98 9.73
C MET A 27 -8.80 17.89 11.16
N LEU A 28 -8.15 16.78 11.52
CA LEU A 28 -7.58 16.57 12.85
C LEU A 28 -6.26 17.34 13.04
N GLY A 29 -5.56 17.62 11.97
CA GLY A 29 -4.22 18.19 12.00
C GLY A 29 -3.14 17.18 12.42
N PRO A 30 -1.88 17.60 12.37
CA PRO A 30 -0.74 16.72 12.66
C PRO A 30 -0.62 16.40 14.14
N ARG A 31 -0.04 15.24 14.44
CA ARG A 31 0.32 14.85 15.81
C ARG A 31 1.29 15.86 16.42
N ILE A 32 1.19 16.04 17.73
CA ILE A 32 2.07 16.95 18.48
C ILE A 32 3.54 16.57 18.24
N GLY A 33 4.33 17.53 17.78
CA GLY A 33 5.75 17.34 17.53
C GLY A 33 6.09 16.74 16.16
N LYS A 34 5.12 16.37 15.30
CA LYS A 34 5.39 15.85 13.95
C LYS A 34 6.09 16.88 13.07
N PHE A 35 5.65 18.11 13.09
CA PHE A 35 6.28 19.21 12.35
C PHE A 35 6.84 20.24 13.33
N GLY A 36 8.13 20.54 13.18
CA GLY A 36 8.85 21.53 13.98
C GLY A 36 8.80 22.94 13.38
N ARG A 37 9.56 23.85 14.01
CA ARG A 37 9.75 25.20 13.46
C ARG A 37 10.46 25.12 12.10
N GLU A 38 10.20 26.05 11.20
CA GLU A 38 10.80 26.15 9.87
C GLU A 38 10.52 24.95 8.95
N GLY A 39 9.44 24.20 9.20
CA GLY A 39 9.03 23.09 8.34
C GLY A 39 9.82 21.79 8.55
N MET A 40 10.56 21.65 9.63
CA MET A 40 11.23 20.40 9.97
C MET A 40 10.23 19.27 10.18
N VAL A 41 10.47 18.14 9.51
CA VAL A 41 9.70 16.91 9.68
C VAL A 41 10.39 16.02 10.69
N ASN A 42 9.73 15.76 11.82
CA ASN A 42 10.22 14.88 12.86
C ASN A 42 9.62 13.48 12.69
N PRO A 43 10.43 12.42 12.54
CA PRO A 43 9.91 11.07 12.49
C PRO A 43 9.35 10.68 13.87
N ILE A 44 8.07 10.29 13.91
CA ILE A 44 7.47 9.67 15.09
C ILE A 44 7.44 8.17 14.86
N LEU A 45 8.46 7.49 15.38
CA LEU A 45 8.61 6.05 15.19
C LEU A 45 7.55 5.28 15.97
N GLY A 46 7.12 4.13 15.41
CA GLY A 46 6.29 3.17 16.12
C GLY A 46 7.02 2.60 17.33
N HIS A 47 6.30 2.35 18.41
CA HIS A 47 6.88 1.85 19.66
C HIS A 47 7.37 0.39 19.56
N ASN A 48 6.87 -0.40 18.60
CA ASN A 48 7.29 -1.79 18.41
C ASN A 48 7.19 -2.20 16.92
N MET A 49 8.30 -2.11 16.22
CA MET A 49 8.36 -2.44 14.80
C MET A 49 8.16 -3.94 14.53
N SER A 50 8.57 -4.82 15.44
CA SER A 50 8.34 -6.27 15.29
C SER A 50 6.85 -6.61 15.28
N ILE A 51 6.07 -5.99 16.14
CA ILE A 51 4.60 -6.15 16.15
C ILE A 51 3.99 -5.56 14.87
N SER A 52 4.50 -4.44 14.37
CA SER A 52 4.04 -3.86 13.11
C SER A 52 4.28 -4.79 11.92
N VAL A 53 5.45 -5.43 11.86
CA VAL A 53 5.77 -6.45 10.84
C VAL A 53 4.86 -7.67 10.98
N LEU A 54 4.61 -8.16 12.20
CA LEU A 54 3.65 -9.23 12.43
C LEU A 54 2.25 -8.84 11.94
N GLY A 55 1.81 -7.62 12.23
CA GLY A 55 0.52 -7.10 11.75
C GLY A 55 0.45 -7.07 10.22
N MET A 56 1.54 -6.69 9.55
CA MET A 56 1.64 -6.73 8.09
C MET A 56 1.50 -8.17 7.56
N PHE A 57 2.14 -9.17 8.17
CA PHE A 57 1.97 -10.56 7.77
C PHE A 57 0.55 -11.09 7.99
N ILE A 58 -0.12 -10.67 9.08
CA ILE A 58 -1.53 -11.01 9.33
C ILE A 58 -2.43 -10.40 8.25
N LEU A 59 -2.21 -9.16 7.86
CA LEU A 59 -2.92 -8.51 6.76
C LEU A 59 -2.65 -9.20 5.43
N TRP A 60 -1.39 -9.54 5.14
CA TRP A 60 -1.02 -10.28 3.93
C TRP A 60 -1.73 -11.63 3.86
N PHE A 61 -1.72 -12.38 4.95
CA PHE A 61 -2.48 -13.64 5.03
C PHE A 61 -3.97 -13.41 4.80
N GLY A 62 -4.57 -12.40 5.43
CA GLY A 62 -5.96 -12.02 5.22
C GLY A 62 -6.28 -11.63 3.77
N TRP A 63 -5.29 -11.13 3.03
CA TRP A 63 -5.45 -10.76 1.63
C TRP A 63 -5.72 -11.95 0.70
N PHE A 64 -5.31 -13.14 1.07
CA PHE A 64 -5.72 -14.38 0.36
C PHE A 64 -7.21 -14.68 0.51
N GLY A 65 -7.84 -14.23 1.61
CA GLY A 65 -9.29 -14.20 1.75
C GLY A 65 -9.93 -13.03 0.99
N PHE A 66 -9.23 -11.91 0.87
CA PHE A 66 -9.74 -10.69 0.24
C PHE A 66 -9.79 -10.80 -1.30
N ASN A 67 -8.66 -10.92 -1.96
CA ASN A 67 -8.58 -10.99 -3.42
C ASN A 67 -9.07 -12.33 -3.98
N PRO A 68 -8.48 -13.48 -3.64
CA PRO A 68 -8.99 -14.77 -4.11
C PRO A 68 -10.43 -15.04 -3.66
N GLY A 69 -10.80 -14.65 -2.44
CA GLY A 69 -12.17 -14.81 -1.92
C GLY A 69 -13.22 -14.03 -2.70
N SER A 70 -12.83 -12.95 -3.39
CA SER A 70 -13.72 -12.16 -4.25
C SER A 70 -14.22 -12.92 -5.50
N THR A 71 -13.65 -14.11 -5.80
CA THR A 71 -14.19 -15.00 -6.83
C THR A 71 -15.58 -15.54 -6.48
N GLY A 72 -15.89 -15.64 -5.20
CA GLY A 72 -17.11 -16.31 -4.70
C GLY A 72 -17.17 -17.82 -4.94
N VAL A 73 -16.19 -18.41 -5.66
CA VAL A 73 -16.10 -19.84 -5.99
C VAL A 73 -14.64 -20.30 -5.95
N ILE A 74 -14.43 -21.59 -5.64
CA ILE A 74 -13.08 -22.18 -5.56
C ILE A 74 -12.82 -23.18 -6.71
N LYS A 75 -13.88 -23.60 -7.42
CA LYS A 75 -13.86 -24.79 -8.26
C LYS A 75 -13.16 -24.65 -9.62
N ASP A 76 -12.94 -23.44 -10.13
CA ASP A 76 -12.42 -23.20 -11.49
C ASP A 76 -10.92 -22.90 -11.54
N GLY A 77 -10.23 -22.99 -10.41
CA GLY A 77 -8.78 -22.70 -10.30
C GLY A 77 -8.42 -21.22 -10.29
N SER A 78 -9.36 -20.30 -10.51
CA SER A 78 -9.13 -18.85 -10.51
C SER A 78 -8.60 -18.36 -9.15
N PHE A 79 -9.10 -18.95 -8.06
CA PHE A 79 -8.64 -18.68 -6.70
C PHE A 79 -7.11 -18.80 -6.57
N ALA A 80 -6.52 -19.87 -7.12
CA ALA A 80 -5.08 -20.12 -7.04
C ALA A 80 -4.27 -19.10 -7.87
N ILE A 81 -4.78 -18.73 -9.05
CA ILE A 81 -4.14 -17.76 -9.92
C ILE A 81 -4.16 -16.38 -9.23
N ILE A 82 -5.28 -15.97 -8.66
CA ILE A 82 -5.41 -14.69 -7.96
C ILE A 82 -4.54 -14.66 -6.70
N ALA A 83 -4.44 -15.78 -5.97
CA ALA A 83 -3.52 -15.88 -4.84
C ALA A 83 -2.06 -15.67 -5.29
N PHE A 84 -1.67 -16.28 -6.41
CA PHE A 84 -0.34 -16.15 -6.98
C PHE A 84 -0.04 -14.69 -7.39
N THR A 85 -0.91 -14.04 -8.18
CA THR A 85 -0.71 -12.64 -8.63
C THR A 85 -0.68 -11.68 -7.44
N THR A 86 -1.54 -11.89 -6.45
CA THR A 86 -1.57 -11.13 -5.19
C THR A 86 -0.24 -11.23 -4.45
N ASN A 87 0.28 -12.45 -4.30
CA ASN A 87 1.55 -12.68 -3.62
C ASN A 87 2.74 -12.06 -4.37
N MET A 88 2.78 -12.17 -5.70
CA MET A 88 3.84 -11.58 -6.52
C MET A 88 3.89 -10.06 -6.37
N ALA A 89 2.74 -9.39 -6.39
CA ALA A 89 2.67 -7.95 -6.21
C ALA A 89 3.11 -7.50 -4.80
N ALA A 90 2.75 -8.24 -3.76
CA ALA A 90 3.15 -7.96 -2.39
C ALA A 90 4.68 -8.01 -2.21
N VAL A 91 5.30 -9.11 -2.69
CA VAL A 91 6.76 -9.29 -2.64
C VAL A 91 7.48 -8.21 -3.43
N ALA A 92 7.03 -7.93 -4.65
CA ALA A 92 7.62 -6.93 -5.51
C ALA A 92 7.50 -5.51 -4.91
N GLY A 93 6.35 -5.19 -4.30
CA GLY A 93 6.11 -3.91 -3.64
C GLY A 93 7.03 -3.68 -2.45
N GLY A 94 7.15 -4.66 -1.57
CA GLY A 94 8.07 -4.60 -0.42
C GLY A 94 9.52 -4.47 -0.84
N SER A 95 9.95 -5.26 -1.83
CA SER A 95 11.33 -5.23 -2.36
C SER A 95 11.65 -3.88 -3.02
N ALA A 96 10.73 -3.35 -3.83
CA ALA A 96 10.92 -2.06 -4.48
C ALA A 96 10.93 -0.89 -3.47
N ALA A 97 10.07 -0.91 -2.46
CA ALA A 97 10.08 0.09 -1.39
C ALA A 97 11.36 0.03 -0.56
N MET A 98 11.88 -1.18 -0.28
CA MET A 98 13.16 -1.36 0.40
C MET A 98 14.30 -0.72 -0.40
N LEU A 99 14.41 -1.03 -1.69
CA LEU A 99 15.46 -0.49 -2.57
C LEU A 99 15.32 1.03 -2.71
N THR A 100 14.10 1.53 -2.92
CA THR A 100 13.83 2.96 -3.04
C THR A 100 14.23 3.71 -1.76
N SER A 101 13.77 3.25 -0.60
CA SER A 101 14.12 3.86 0.67
C SER A 101 15.63 3.79 0.94
N TRP A 102 16.29 2.68 0.57
CA TRP A 102 17.74 2.54 0.72
C TRP A 102 18.50 3.56 -0.14
N ILE A 103 18.10 3.75 -1.39
CA ILE A 103 18.73 4.73 -2.29
C ILE A 103 18.57 6.16 -1.74
N PHE A 104 17.36 6.53 -1.33
CA PHE A 104 17.03 7.91 -0.92
C PHE A 104 17.50 8.24 0.51
N PHE A 105 17.33 7.32 1.46
CA PHE A 105 17.67 7.55 2.87
C PHE A 105 19.03 7.00 3.27
N ARG A 106 19.79 6.40 2.33
CA ARG A 106 21.08 5.73 2.55
C ARG A 106 21.02 4.56 3.53
N ARG A 107 19.84 4.12 3.89
CA ARG A 107 19.56 2.95 4.74
C ARG A 107 18.16 2.42 4.41
N PRO A 108 17.98 1.09 4.48
CA PRO A 108 16.64 0.54 4.33
C PRO A 108 15.76 0.96 5.52
N ASP A 109 14.50 1.25 5.26
CA ASP A 109 13.52 1.61 6.28
C ASP A 109 12.42 0.55 6.33
N ILE A 110 12.26 -0.07 7.51
CA ILE A 110 11.31 -1.17 7.68
C ILE A 110 9.85 -0.72 7.57
N SER A 111 9.54 0.52 7.94
CA SER A 111 8.19 1.07 7.78
C SER A 111 7.84 1.25 6.30
N MET A 112 8.80 1.66 5.48
CA MET A 112 8.64 1.75 4.04
C MET A 112 8.47 0.37 3.40
N VAL A 113 9.19 -0.65 3.88
CA VAL A 113 9.01 -2.04 3.43
C VAL A 113 7.60 -2.54 3.72
N VAL A 114 7.12 -2.33 4.96
CA VAL A 114 5.75 -2.67 5.36
C VAL A 114 4.72 -1.97 4.46
N ASN A 115 4.87 -0.67 4.25
CA ASN A 115 4.00 0.09 3.36
C ASN A 115 4.10 -0.35 1.91
N GLY A 116 5.30 -0.76 1.47
CA GLY A 116 5.51 -1.30 0.12
C GLY A 116 4.79 -2.62 -0.11
N VAL A 117 4.84 -3.54 0.85
CA VAL A 117 4.07 -4.80 0.80
C VAL A 117 2.58 -4.50 0.70
N LEU A 118 2.07 -3.65 1.61
CA LEU A 118 0.65 -3.29 1.62
C LEU A 118 0.24 -2.50 0.37
N GLY A 119 1.10 -1.59 -0.12
CA GLY A 119 0.88 -0.86 -1.36
C GLY A 119 0.78 -1.77 -2.58
N GLY A 120 1.64 -2.79 -2.65
CA GLY A 120 1.59 -3.84 -3.68
C GLY A 120 0.30 -4.66 -3.62
N LEU A 121 -0.13 -5.03 -2.41
CA LEU A 121 -1.40 -5.72 -2.17
C LEU A 121 -2.59 -4.87 -2.60
N VAL A 122 -2.62 -3.60 -2.24
CA VAL A 122 -3.67 -2.66 -2.62
C VAL A 122 -3.72 -2.45 -4.12
N ALA A 123 -2.57 -2.22 -4.76
CA ALA A 123 -2.50 -1.97 -6.20
C ALA A 123 -2.97 -3.16 -7.04
N ILE A 124 -2.65 -4.39 -6.62
CA ILE A 124 -3.06 -5.59 -7.35
C ILE A 124 -4.55 -5.93 -7.17
N THR A 125 -5.21 -5.34 -6.19
CA THR A 125 -6.58 -5.72 -5.78
C THR A 125 -7.61 -5.54 -6.90
N ALA A 126 -7.49 -4.50 -7.75
CA ALA A 126 -8.40 -4.33 -8.90
C ALA A 126 -8.11 -5.33 -10.05
N PRO A 127 -6.84 -5.49 -10.53
CA PRO A 127 -6.57 -6.29 -11.69
C PRO A 127 -6.14 -7.74 -11.39
N CYS A 128 -6.16 -8.20 -10.14
CA CYS A 128 -5.57 -9.48 -9.72
C CYS A 128 -6.07 -10.71 -10.49
N ASN A 129 -7.28 -10.67 -11.04
CA ASN A 129 -7.89 -11.74 -11.83
C ASN A 129 -7.64 -11.62 -13.34
N ASN A 130 -7.10 -10.50 -13.81
CA ASN A 130 -6.97 -10.18 -15.24
C ASN A 130 -5.52 -10.00 -15.72
N VAL A 131 -4.52 -10.13 -14.83
CA VAL A 131 -3.12 -9.89 -15.16
C VAL A 131 -2.25 -11.14 -15.02
N SER A 132 -1.16 -11.17 -15.76
CA SER A 132 -0.14 -12.21 -15.63
C SER A 132 0.72 -12.01 -14.36
N GLY A 133 1.46 -13.05 -13.94
CA GLY A 133 2.40 -12.92 -12.83
C GLY A 133 3.48 -11.85 -13.05
N VAL A 134 3.96 -11.69 -14.28
CA VAL A 134 4.94 -10.65 -14.64
C VAL A 134 4.32 -9.26 -14.50
N SER A 135 3.10 -9.08 -14.97
CA SER A 135 2.36 -7.82 -14.79
C SER A 135 2.10 -7.52 -13.32
N ALA A 136 1.78 -8.54 -12.51
CA ALA A 136 1.58 -8.40 -11.07
C ALA A 136 2.87 -7.91 -10.38
N VAL A 137 4.05 -8.45 -10.75
CA VAL A 137 5.35 -7.97 -10.27
C VAL A 137 5.56 -6.50 -10.66
N ALA A 138 5.28 -6.12 -11.90
CA ALA A 138 5.43 -4.73 -12.36
C ALA A 138 4.51 -3.77 -11.60
N ILE A 139 3.23 -4.15 -11.40
CA ILE A 139 2.25 -3.35 -10.65
C ILE A 139 2.71 -3.18 -9.21
N GLY A 140 3.12 -4.26 -8.55
CA GLY A 140 3.59 -4.22 -7.17
C GLY A 140 4.87 -3.42 -7.01
N ALA A 141 5.86 -3.62 -7.88
CA ALA A 141 7.12 -2.87 -7.84
C ALA A 141 6.88 -1.36 -8.00
N THR A 142 6.04 -0.96 -8.95
CA THR A 142 5.67 0.45 -9.13
C THR A 142 4.96 1.00 -7.88
N ALA A 143 4.03 0.25 -7.29
CA ALA A 143 3.37 0.64 -6.05
C ALA A 143 4.37 0.84 -4.90
N GLY A 144 5.39 -0.03 -4.79
CA GLY A 144 6.45 0.09 -3.79
C GLY A 144 7.28 1.37 -3.96
N VAL A 145 7.57 1.78 -5.18
CA VAL A 145 8.22 3.07 -5.47
C VAL A 145 7.30 4.23 -5.12
N VAL A 146 6.06 4.17 -5.62
CA VAL A 146 5.06 5.24 -5.47
C VAL A 146 4.74 5.51 -4.00
N VAL A 147 4.60 4.47 -3.17
CA VAL A 147 4.28 4.65 -1.74
C VAL A 147 5.38 5.41 -1.00
N VAL A 148 6.66 5.15 -1.29
CA VAL A 148 7.78 5.87 -0.67
C VAL A 148 7.72 7.36 -1.02
N PHE A 149 7.54 7.68 -2.30
CA PHE A 149 7.43 9.08 -2.73
C PHE A 149 6.17 9.76 -2.21
N SER A 150 5.06 9.04 -2.11
CA SER A 150 3.82 9.55 -1.53
C SER A 150 3.99 9.95 -0.06
N VAL A 151 4.61 9.10 0.75
CA VAL A 151 4.92 9.43 2.15
C VAL A 151 5.80 10.68 2.25
N ILE A 152 6.86 10.76 1.44
CA ILE A 152 7.73 11.94 1.39
C ILE A 152 6.96 13.21 0.98
N LEU A 153 6.06 13.08 0.01
CA LEU A 153 5.25 14.20 -0.48
C LEU A 153 4.27 14.70 0.60
N LEU A 154 3.56 13.79 1.27
CA LEU A 154 2.63 14.16 2.35
C LEU A 154 3.38 14.84 3.52
N ASP A 155 4.55 14.33 3.89
CA ASP A 155 5.40 14.97 4.89
C ASP A 155 5.83 16.40 4.46
N LYS A 156 6.20 16.61 3.19
CA LYS A 156 6.52 17.94 2.65
C LYS A 156 5.32 18.88 2.62
N LEU A 157 4.13 18.36 2.41
CA LEU A 157 2.88 19.13 2.45
C LEU A 157 2.38 19.37 3.88
N HIS A 158 3.12 18.94 4.91
CA HIS A 158 2.74 19.00 6.32
C HIS A 158 1.41 18.30 6.64
N ILE A 159 1.14 17.20 5.90
CA ILE A 159 0.01 16.30 6.15
C ILE A 159 0.56 15.08 6.90
N ASP A 160 0.09 14.89 8.13
CA ASP A 160 0.52 13.76 8.94
C ASP A 160 -0.31 12.52 8.58
N ASP A 161 0.32 11.56 7.90
CA ASP A 161 -0.23 10.24 7.58
C ASP A 161 0.43 9.20 8.51
N PRO A 162 -0.09 8.98 9.73
CA PRO A 162 0.65 8.33 10.82
C PRO A 162 1.21 6.96 10.51
N VAL A 163 0.49 6.18 9.70
CA VAL A 163 0.83 4.80 9.33
C VAL A 163 1.00 4.62 7.82
N GLY A 164 0.99 5.69 7.06
CA GLY A 164 1.03 5.63 5.61
C GLY A 164 -0.29 5.18 4.97
N ALA A 165 -1.42 5.34 5.69
CA ALA A 165 -2.71 4.85 5.22
C ALA A 165 -3.18 5.55 3.93
N VAL A 166 -2.98 6.88 3.84
CA VAL A 166 -3.29 7.65 2.63
C VAL A 166 -2.41 7.20 1.47
N SER A 167 -1.10 7.07 1.73
CA SER A 167 -0.12 6.66 0.73
C SER A 167 -0.38 5.25 0.22
N VAL A 168 -0.67 4.31 1.12
CA VAL A 168 -0.95 2.91 0.78
C VAL A 168 -2.32 2.76 0.12
N HIS A 169 -3.39 3.23 0.75
CA HIS A 169 -4.74 2.95 0.28
C HIS A 169 -5.23 3.97 -0.75
N GLY A 170 -4.99 5.27 -0.53
CA GLY A 170 -5.39 6.32 -1.46
C GLY A 170 -4.58 6.27 -2.76
N VAL A 171 -3.27 6.44 -2.65
CA VAL A 171 -2.39 6.60 -3.82
C VAL A 171 -2.13 5.29 -4.54
N CYS A 172 -1.78 4.20 -3.83
CA CYS A 172 -1.58 2.90 -4.50
C CYS A 172 -2.91 2.27 -4.93
N GLY A 173 -4.04 2.61 -4.27
CA GLY A 173 -5.38 2.22 -4.75
C GLY A 173 -5.73 2.88 -6.09
N LEU A 174 -5.39 4.15 -6.24
CA LEU A 174 -5.53 4.88 -7.52
C LEU A 174 -4.62 4.29 -8.61
N TRP A 175 -3.39 3.94 -8.27
CA TRP A 175 -2.45 3.30 -9.20
C TRP A 175 -2.96 1.94 -9.70
N GLY A 176 -3.59 1.15 -8.85
CA GLY A 176 -4.07 -0.20 -9.17
C GLY A 176 -5.29 -0.23 -10.07
N THR A 177 -5.94 0.91 -10.26
CA THR A 177 -7.15 1.07 -11.06
C THR A 177 -6.87 1.70 -12.40
#